data_530f714a2929f81402c6d4f0370ea214
#
_entry.id   530f714a2929f81402c6d4f0370ea214
#
_cell.length_a   1.000
_cell.length_b   1.000
_cell.length_c   1.000
_cell.angle_alpha   90.00
_cell.angle_beta   90.00
_cell.angle_gamma   90.00
#
_symmetry.space_group_name_H-M   'P 1'
#
loop_
_entity.id
_entity.type
_entity.pdbx_description
1 polymer ?
#
loop_
_entity_poly.entity_id
_entity_poly.type
_entity_poly.pdbx_seq_one_letter_code
_entity_poly.pdbx_strand_id
1 'polypeptide(L)'
;VEKWLLKKRSIFVWTRDAETAAELSEYGVNSGFDGNPIMDLIDTPRADESLWDGNGDNVLLLPGSRPRAYDDIRLVLDAARELYKRRHCEFVMVPALTIEIKKLTENVSGWRLEGERLIDDGGSLTIKIYHGEVAEAACQADLLIGLGGTANQLCAGLGVPVVSILETGKLRQKKLLREAEILVDADPVKLAEAAFRILTTPELAQEMREAGIRHVGGIGAVNKVVDYCGKVLG
;
A
#
# COMPACT_ATOMS: atom_id res chain seq x y z
N VAL A 1 -22.93 -11.09 17.63
CA VAL A 1 -23.98 -10.03 17.54
C VAL A 1 -24.02 -9.46 16.12
N GLU A 2 -22.90 -9.08 15.52
CA GLU A 2 -22.81 -8.43 14.21
C GLU A 2 -23.34 -9.34 13.07
N LYS A 3 -22.88 -10.59 12.97
CA LYS A 3 -23.34 -11.54 11.94
C LYS A 3 -24.84 -11.80 12.02
N TRP A 4 -25.42 -11.84 13.22
CA TRP A 4 -26.85 -12.03 13.42
C TRP A 4 -27.67 -10.80 12.93
N LEU A 5 -27.17 -9.59 13.18
CA LEU A 5 -27.79 -8.35 12.68
C LEU A 5 -27.76 -8.30 11.16
N LEU A 6 -26.63 -8.62 10.55
CA LEU A 6 -26.48 -8.68 9.10
C LEU A 6 -27.46 -9.65 8.49
N LYS A 7 -27.58 -10.87 9.04
CA LYS A 7 -28.52 -11.88 8.57
C LYS A 7 -29.98 -11.41 8.61
N LYS A 8 -30.36 -10.62 9.63
CA LYS A 8 -31.75 -10.17 9.81
C LYS A 8 -32.10 -8.85 9.13
N ARG A 9 -31.12 -7.99 8.83
CA ARG A 9 -31.35 -6.61 8.45
C ARG A 9 -30.77 -6.24 7.09
N SER A 10 -29.94 -7.10 6.49
CA SER A 10 -29.32 -6.84 5.19
C SER A 10 -29.98 -7.67 4.10
N ILE A 11 -30.22 -7.06 2.93
CA ILE A 11 -30.63 -7.78 1.72
C ILE A 11 -29.43 -8.46 1.11
N PHE A 12 -28.28 -7.77 1.09
CA PHE A 12 -26.99 -8.26 0.63
C PHE A 12 -25.86 -7.54 1.38
N VAL A 13 -24.73 -8.19 1.56
CA VAL A 13 -23.54 -7.63 2.20
C VAL A 13 -22.35 -7.77 1.26
N TRP A 14 -21.88 -6.66 0.70
CA TRP A 14 -20.61 -6.62 0.01
C TRP A 14 -19.48 -6.55 1.03
N THR A 15 -18.52 -7.40 0.86
CA THR A 15 -17.35 -7.46 1.72
C THR A 15 -16.13 -6.88 0.98
N ARG A 16 -15.11 -6.53 1.73
CA ARG A 16 -13.86 -6.03 1.17
C ARG A 16 -12.89 -7.14 0.74
N ASP A 17 -13.21 -8.41 1.03
CA ASP A 17 -12.43 -9.59 0.69
C ASP A 17 -13.34 -10.83 0.57
N ALA A 18 -12.89 -11.79 -0.22
CA ALA A 18 -13.63 -13.01 -0.50
C ALA A 18 -13.78 -13.94 0.73
N GLU A 19 -12.79 -13.94 1.65
CA GLU A 19 -12.83 -14.78 2.85
C GLU A 19 -13.96 -14.31 3.79
N THR A 20 -14.07 -12.99 4.01
CA THR A 20 -15.17 -12.43 4.79
C THR A 20 -16.53 -12.71 4.15
N ALA A 21 -16.63 -12.69 2.80
CA ALA A 21 -17.85 -13.08 2.10
C ALA A 21 -18.22 -14.54 2.37
N ALA A 22 -17.26 -15.45 2.25
CA ALA A 22 -17.46 -16.87 2.51
C ALA A 22 -17.89 -17.14 3.96
N GLU A 23 -17.19 -16.55 4.94
CA GLU A 23 -17.54 -16.67 6.36
C GLU A 23 -18.98 -16.18 6.68
N LEU A 24 -19.40 -15.10 6.03
CA LEU A 24 -20.75 -14.55 6.20
C LEU A 24 -21.79 -15.46 5.53
N SER A 25 -21.50 -15.98 4.34
CA SER A 25 -22.35 -16.91 3.61
C SER A 25 -22.57 -18.22 4.40
N GLU A 26 -21.52 -18.78 5.00
CA GLU A 26 -21.61 -19.95 5.88
C GLU A 26 -22.53 -19.71 7.10
N TYR A 27 -22.55 -18.49 7.62
CA TYR A 27 -23.46 -18.09 8.68
C TYR A 27 -24.89 -17.84 8.18
N GLY A 28 -25.12 -17.88 6.88
CA GLY A 28 -26.40 -17.65 6.22
C GLY A 28 -26.75 -16.18 6.01
N VAL A 29 -25.74 -15.32 5.87
CA VAL A 29 -25.85 -13.94 5.38
C VAL A 29 -25.69 -14.00 3.86
N ASN A 30 -26.59 -13.34 3.13
CA ASN A 30 -26.43 -13.15 1.70
C ASN A 30 -25.27 -12.16 1.46
N SER A 31 -24.13 -12.64 1.03
CA SER A 31 -22.90 -11.85 0.94
C SER A 31 -22.05 -12.24 -0.26
N GLY A 32 -21.22 -11.30 -0.73
CA GLY A 32 -20.32 -11.50 -1.83
C GLY A 32 -19.15 -10.53 -1.83
N PHE A 33 -18.18 -10.82 -2.69
CA PHE A 33 -17.02 -9.98 -2.96
C PHE A 33 -16.86 -9.82 -4.47
N ASP A 34 -16.90 -8.58 -4.93
CA ASP A 34 -16.78 -8.19 -6.34
C ASP A 34 -15.59 -7.25 -6.59
N GLY A 35 -14.66 -7.19 -5.65
CA GLY A 35 -13.54 -6.27 -5.60
C GLY A 35 -13.67 -5.28 -4.44
N ASN A 36 -12.54 -4.71 -4.05
CA ASN A 36 -12.51 -3.70 -3.00
C ASN A 36 -12.83 -2.32 -3.60
N PRO A 37 -13.86 -1.61 -3.09
CA PRO A 37 -14.24 -0.28 -3.60
C PRO A 37 -13.12 0.77 -3.57
N ILE A 38 -12.04 0.53 -2.83
CA ILE A 38 -10.88 1.43 -2.83
C ILE A 38 -10.26 1.58 -4.22
N MET A 39 -10.39 0.54 -5.07
CA MET A 39 -9.87 0.57 -6.44
C MET A 39 -10.68 1.49 -7.35
N ASP A 40 -11.92 1.78 -7.00
CA ASP A 40 -12.78 2.71 -7.74
C ASP A 40 -12.51 4.19 -7.39
N LEU A 41 -11.65 4.44 -6.39
CA LEU A 41 -11.18 5.79 -6.06
C LEU A 41 -9.98 6.21 -6.93
N ILE A 42 -9.47 5.32 -7.76
CA ILE A 42 -8.37 5.59 -8.66
C ILE A 42 -8.92 6.31 -9.87
N ASP A 43 -8.66 7.61 -9.97
CA ASP A 43 -8.75 8.29 -11.26
C ASP A 43 -7.71 7.68 -12.19
N THR A 44 -8.06 7.47 -13.46
CA THR A 44 -7.17 6.84 -14.43
C THR A 44 -5.80 7.49 -14.35
N PRO A 45 -4.73 6.74 -13.99
CA PRO A 45 -3.43 7.33 -13.78
C PRO A 45 -3.00 8.09 -15.02
N ARG A 46 -2.76 9.40 -14.90
CA ARG A 46 -2.14 10.16 -15.97
C ARG A 46 -0.66 9.82 -15.96
N ALA A 47 -0.26 8.93 -16.84
CA ALA A 47 1.13 8.55 -17.07
C ALA A 47 1.92 9.60 -17.86
N ASP A 48 1.53 10.88 -17.77
CA ASP A 48 2.08 11.92 -18.63
C ASP A 48 3.51 12.34 -18.25
N GLU A 49 3.94 12.09 -17.01
CA GLU A 49 5.32 12.33 -16.57
C GLU A 49 5.83 11.20 -15.68
N SER A 50 7.04 10.72 -15.98
CA SER A 50 7.71 9.76 -15.10
C SER A 50 8.10 10.44 -13.79
N LEU A 51 7.71 9.85 -12.67
CA LEU A 51 8.16 10.29 -11.34
C LEU A 51 9.58 9.83 -11.04
N TRP A 52 10.12 8.94 -11.85
CA TRP A 52 11.36 8.21 -11.69
C TRP A 52 12.28 8.55 -12.86
N ASP A 53 13.57 8.68 -12.59
CA ASP A 53 14.57 9.05 -13.60
C ASP A 53 15.01 7.86 -14.48
N GLY A 54 14.60 6.62 -14.10
CA GLY A 54 14.85 5.39 -14.85
C GLY A 54 16.25 4.81 -14.65
N ASN A 55 16.92 5.17 -13.56
CA ASN A 55 18.28 4.73 -13.27
C ASN A 55 18.36 3.56 -12.27
N GLY A 56 17.24 2.96 -11.87
CA GLY A 56 17.22 1.87 -10.90
C GLY A 56 15.83 1.29 -10.69
N ASP A 57 15.67 0.46 -9.66
CA ASP A 57 14.34 -0.02 -9.27
C ASP A 57 13.55 1.08 -8.58
N ASN A 58 12.30 1.19 -8.91
CA ASN A 58 11.39 2.23 -8.43
C ASN A 58 10.75 1.81 -7.10
N VAL A 59 11.18 2.41 -6.00
CA VAL A 59 10.69 2.09 -4.66
C VAL A 59 9.81 3.22 -4.12
N LEU A 60 8.54 2.90 -3.90
CA LEU A 60 7.58 3.80 -3.27
C LEU A 60 7.68 3.71 -1.74
N LEU A 61 7.66 4.85 -1.07
CA LEU A 61 7.70 4.97 0.38
C LEU A 61 6.41 5.59 0.90
N LEU A 62 5.71 4.91 1.80
CA LEU A 62 4.50 5.42 2.45
C LEU A 62 4.65 5.35 3.97
N PRO A 63 5.00 6.46 4.64
CA PRO A 63 5.23 6.48 6.10
C PRO A 63 3.95 6.30 6.92
N GLY A 64 2.78 6.42 6.29
CA GLY A 64 1.48 6.33 6.94
C GLY A 64 0.74 7.67 7.01
N SER A 65 -0.50 7.64 7.52
CA SER A 65 -1.40 8.81 7.56
C SER A 65 -1.79 9.23 8.98
N ARG A 66 -1.37 8.51 10.01
CA ARG A 66 -1.68 8.78 11.41
C ARG A 66 -0.55 9.56 12.08
N PRO A 67 -0.79 10.22 13.22
CA PRO A 67 0.27 10.94 13.95
C PRO A 67 1.53 10.12 14.22
N ARG A 68 1.40 8.81 14.36
CA ARG A 68 2.52 7.88 14.49
C ARG A 68 3.50 7.92 13.29
N ALA A 69 3.08 8.38 12.12
CA ALA A 69 3.97 8.54 10.98
C ALA A 69 5.18 9.45 11.29
N TYR A 70 5.01 10.40 12.21
CA TYR A 70 6.11 11.27 12.66
C TYR A 70 7.19 10.52 13.45
N ASP A 71 6.83 9.44 14.11
CA ASP A 71 7.78 8.57 14.83
C ASP A 71 8.36 7.50 13.90
N ASP A 72 7.53 6.98 13.02
CA ASP A 72 7.85 5.84 12.15
C ASP A 72 8.65 6.23 10.88
N ILE A 73 8.69 7.51 10.52
CA ILE A 73 9.39 7.99 9.32
C ILE A 73 10.86 7.57 9.29
N ARG A 74 11.52 7.62 10.44
CA ARG A 74 12.92 7.22 10.58
C ARG A 74 13.14 5.78 10.15
N LEU A 75 12.23 4.88 10.51
CA LEU A 75 12.30 3.48 10.12
C LEU A 75 12.27 3.31 8.59
N VAL A 76 11.39 4.06 7.92
CA VAL A 76 11.27 4.01 6.45
C VAL A 76 12.50 4.57 5.76
N LEU A 77 13.02 5.70 6.25
CA LEU A 77 14.21 6.35 5.68
C LEU A 77 15.48 5.50 5.90
N ASP A 78 15.63 4.92 7.09
CA ASP A 78 16.76 4.04 7.38
C ASP A 78 16.66 2.74 6.57
N ALA A 79 15.45 2.19 6.34
CA ALA A 79 15.24 1.05 5.45
C ALA A 79 15.61 1.38 3.99
N ALA A 80 15.25 2.57 3.49
CA ALA A 80 15.63 3.01 2.16
C ALA A 80 17.17 3.12 2.02
N ARG A 81 17.84 3.65 3.06
CA ARG A 81 19.31 3.73 3.10
C ARG A 81 19.95 2.34 3.10
N GLU A 82 19.44 1.40 3.89
CA GLU A 82 19.94 0.03 3.94
C GLU A 82 19.71 -0.73 2.62
N LEU A 83 18.59 -0.49 1.94
CA LEU A 83 18.33 -1.05 0.63
C LEU A 83 19.26 -0.46 -0.43
N TYR A 84 19.47 0.86 -0.43
CA TYR A 84 20.33 1.54 -1.40
C TYR A 84 21.80 1.07 -1.33
N LYS A 85 22.29 0.70 -0.16
CA LYS A 85 23.63 0.10 0.00
C LYS A 85 23.77 -1.25 -0.73
N ARG A 86 22.67 -1.95 -0.96
CA ARG A 86 22.65 -3.29 -1.55
C ARG A 86 22.27 -3.29 -3.03
N ARG A 87 21.48 -2.31 -3.44
CA ARG A 87 20.94 -2.22 -4.78
C ARG A 87 20.63 -0.76 -5.15
N HIS A 88 20.97 -0.41 -6.36
CA HIS A 88 20.65 0.92 -6.88
C HIS A 88 19.14 1.03 -7.10
N CYS A 89 18.51 1.88 -6.29
CA CYS A 89 17.08 2.15 -6.32
C CYS A 89 16.85 3.66 -6.37
N GLU A 90 15.76 4.05 -6.98
CA GLU A 90 15.20 5.38 -6.89
C GLU A 90 14.04 5.35 -5.89
N PHE A 91 13.90 6.40 -5.10
CA PHE A 91 12.89 6.46 -4.05
C PHE A 91 11.98 7.66 -4.24
N VAL A 92 10.69 7.41 -4.21
CA VAL A 92 9.65 8.43 -4.13
C VAL A 92 8.84 8.22 -2.86
N MET A 93 8.65 9.26 -2.08
CA MET A 93 7.80 9.25 -0.90
C MET A 93 6.53 10.05 -1.18
N VAL A 94 5.38 9.45 -0.90
CA VAL A 94 4.08 10.13 -0.94
C VAL A 94 3.56 10.30 0.49
N PRO A 95 3.68 11.51 1.06
CA PRO A 95 3.12 11.80 2.38
C PRO A 95 1.60 11.88 2.28
N ALA A 96 0.89 11.40 3.29
CA ALA A 96 -0.54 11.59 3.36
C ALA A 96 -0.88 13.08 3.56
N LEU A 97 -2.01 13.53 3.01
CA LEU A 97 -2.47 14.92 3.13
C LEU A 97 -2.62 15.42 4.58
N THR A 98 -2.77 14.50 5.53
CA THR A 98 -2.85 14.79 6.96
C THR A 98 -1.49 15.00 7.62
N ILE A 99 -0.39 14.80 6.89
CA ILE A 99 0.99 14.83 7.40
C ILE A 99 1.71 16.06 6.86
N GLU A 100 2.22 16.88 7.77
CA GLU A 100 3.04 18.04 7.46
C GLU A 100 4.51 17.62 7.27
N ILE A 101 5.03 17.77 6.05
CA ILE A 101 6.37 17.30 5.67
C ILE A 101 7.49 17.92 6.52
N LYS A 102 7.45 19.20 6.77
CA LYS A 102 8.47 19.86 7.60
C LYS A 102 8.55 19.23 8.98
N LYS A 103 7.39 19.06 9.61
CA LYS A 103 7.27 18.45 10.92
C LYS A 103 7.66 16.97 10.91
N LEU A 104 7.38 16.24 9.79
CA LEU A 104 7.78 14.86 9.62
C LEU A 104 9.32 14.72 9.65
N THR A 105 10.04 15.70 9.12
CA THR A 105 11.49 15.65 8.92
C THR A 105 12.30 16.41 9.96
N GLU A 106 11.68 17.26 10.78
CA GLU A 106 12.37 18.08 11.79
C GLU A 106 13.22 17.26 12.79
N ASN A 107 12.82 16.04 13.09
CA ASN A 107 13.48 15.21 14.11
C ASN A 107 14.20 13.98 13.53
N VAL A 108 14.41 13.95 12.22
CA VAL A 108 15.09 12.82 11.57
C VAL A 108 16.57 13.13 11.39
N SER A 109 17.40 12.67 12.33
CA SER A 109 18.85 12.81 12.22
C SER A 109 19.40 12.05 11.01
N GLY A 110 20.38 12.63 10.35
CA GLY A 110 21.02 12.01 9.17
C GLY A 110 20.31 12.30 7.84
N TRP A 111 19.35 13.23 7.84
CA TRP A 111 18.63 13.66 6.65
C TRP A 111 18.37 15.17 6.68
N ARG A 112 18.37 15.80 5.51
CA ARG A 112 17.98 17.20 5.34
C ARG A 112 16.93 17.34 4.25
N LEU A 113 16.00 18.25 4.45
CA LEU A 113 14.95 18.59 3.49
C LEU A 113 15.43 19.77 2.62
N GLU A 114 15.52 19.56 1.31
CA GLU A 114 15.83 20.57 0.31
C GLU A 114 14.73 20.63 -0.76
N GLY A 115 13.84 21.59 -0.68
CA GLY A 115 12.65 21.65 -1.53
C GLY A 115 11.79 20.38 -1.36
N GLU A 116 11.55 19.69 -2.46
CA GLU A 116 10.79 18.43 -2.53
C GLU A 116 11.71 17.18 -2.47
N ARG A 117 12.84 17.27 -1.79
CA ARG A 117 13.82 16.19 -1.69
C ARG A 117 14.32 16.02 -0.27
N LEU A 118 14.37 14.79 0.19
CA LEU A 118 15.12 14.38 1.37
C LEU A 118 16.46 13.84 0.92
N ILE A 119 17.54 14.43 1.43
CA ILE A 119 18.92 14.05 1.09
C ILE A 119 19.58 13.53 2.36
N ASP A 120 20.24 12.40 2.29
CA ASP A 120 21.01 11.87 3.41
C ASP A 120 22.26 12.74 3.67
N ASP A 121 22.82 12.70 4.87
CA ASP A 121 23.99 13.52 5.25
C ASP A 121 25.22 13.24 4.37
N GLY A 122 25.31 12.03 3.82
CA GLY A 122 26.37 11.66 2.88
C GLY A 122 26.18 12.21 1.47
N GLY A 123 25.00 12.73 1.16
CA GLY A 123 24.63 13.22 -0.18
C GLY A 123 24.54 12.14 -1.24
N SER A 124 24.57 10.87 -0.85
CA SER A 124 24.57 9.73 -1.75
C SER A 124 23.17 9.21 -2.08
N LEU A 125 22.21 9.45 -1.20
CA LEU A 125 20.83 9.03 -1.36
C LEU A 125 19.89 10.23 -1.33
N THR A 126 19.03 10.30 -2.34
CA THR A 126 17.96 11.28 -2.43
C THR A 126 16.62 10.58 -2.54
N ILE A 127 15.65 11.02 -1.75
CA ILE A 127 14.26 10.59 -1.81
C ILE A 127 13.43 11.77 -2.31
N LYS A 128 12.75 11.60 -3.45
CA LYS A 128 11.83 12.61 -3.98
C LYS A 128 10.53 12.60 -3.19
N ILE A 129 10.03 13.76 -2.79
CA ILE A 129 8.72 13.91 -2.18
C ILE A 129 7.72 14.24 -3.29
N TYR A 130 6.66 13.46 -3.38
CA TYR A 130 5.61 13.65 -4.35
C TYR A 130 4.28 13.93 -3.64
N HIS A 131 3.63 15.04 -3.99
CA HIS A 131 2.37 15.50 -3.39
C HIS A 131 1.12 15.16 -4.22
N GLY A 132 1.27 14.32 -5.24
CA GLY A 132 0.14 13.81 -6.03
C GLY A 132 -0.49 12.56 -5.43
N GLU A 133 -1.26 11.87 -6.25
CA GLU A 133 -2.00 10.69 -5.82
C GLU A 133 -1.09 9.46 -5.66
N VAL A 134 -1.34 8.67 -4.62
CA VAL A 134 -0.61 7.42 -4.36
C VAL A 134 -0.70 6.47 -5.56
N ALA A 135 -1.84 6.44 -6.25
CA ALA A 135 -2.05 5.57 -7.40
C ALA A 135 -1.12 5.89 -8.56
N GLU A 136 -0.84 7.17 -8.81
CA GLU A 136 0.07 7.63 -9.87
C GLU A 136 1.51 7.15 -9.61
N ALA A 137 1.97 7.26 -8.37
CA ALA A 137 3.27 6.74 -7.99
C ALA A 137 3.31 5.20 -7.98
N ALA A 138 2.24 4.56 -7.50
CA ALA A 138 2.16 3.10 -7.44
C ALA A 138 2.20 2.44 -8.82
N CYS A 139 1.54 3.02 -9.84
CA CYS A 139 1.55 2.48 -11.20
C CYS A 139 2.96 2.41 -11.84
N GLN A 140 3.92 3.15 -11.32
CA GLN A 140 5.28 3.21 -11.82
C GLN A 140 6.28 2.52 -10.86
N ALA A 141 5.82 2.02 -9.71
CA ALA A 141 6.66 1.44 -8.68
C ALA A 141 6.86 -0.07 -8.88
N ASP A 142 8.07 -0.54 -8.62
CA ASP A 142 8.41 -1.97 -8.57
C ASP A 142 8.11 -2.57 -7.20
N LEU A 143 8.17 -1.75 -6.15
CA LEU A 143 8.02 -2.14 -4.76
C LEU A 143 7.46 -1.00 -3.91
N LEU A 144 6.69 -1.36 -2.89
CA LEU A 144 6.27 -0.46 -1.80
C LEU A 144 6.91 -0.88 -0.47
N ILE A 145 7.56 0.06 0.22
CA ILE A 145 7.80 -0.01 1.67
C ILE A 145 6.76 0.89 2.33
N GLY A 146 5.73 0.29 2.93
CA GLY A 146 4.56 1.03 3.39
C GLY A 146 4.13 0.68 4.80
N LEU A 147 4.02 1.71 5.67
CA LEU A 147 3.50 1.56 7.03
C LEU A 147 2.00 1.88 7.13
N GLY A 148 1.39 2.27 6.01
CA GLY A 148 -0.04 2.53 5.88
C GLY A 148 -0.90 1.26 5.93
N GLY A 149 -2.21 1.45 6.01
CA GLY A 149 -3.21 0.37 5.88
C GLY A 149 -3.86 0.39 4.50
N THR A 150 -4.73 1.38 4.29
CA THR A 150 -5.54 1.54 3.08
C THR A 150 -4.70 1.78 1.83
N ALA A 151 -3.66 2.62 1.93
CA ALA A 151 -2.76 2.89 0.81
C ALA A 151 -1.97 1.65 0.38
N ASN A 152 -1.55 0.78 1.32
CA ASN A 152 -0.91 -0.50 0.99
C ASN A 152 -1.87 -1.42 0.21
N GLN A 153 -3.17 -1.43 0.57
CA GLN A 153 -4.18 -2.20 -0.16
C GLN A 153 -4.35 -1.71 -1.59
N LEU A 154 -4.41 -0.39 -1.78
CA LEU A 154 -4.49 0.23 -3.10
C LEU A 154 -3.27 -0.14 -3.95
N CYS A 155 -2.07 0.01 -3.42
CA CYS A 155 -0.84 -0.35 -4.15
C CYS A 155 -0.81 -1.84 -4.50
N ALA A 156 -1.16 -2.73 -3.57
CA ALA A 156 -1.25 -4.17 -3.83
C ALA A 156 -2.28 -4.50 -4.93
N GLY A 157 -3.45 -3.83 -4.91
CA GLY A 157 -4.48 -3.97 -5.96
C GLY A 157 -4.01 -3.50 -7.33
N LEU A 158 -3.08 -2.55 -7.40
CA LEU A 158 -2.38 -2.12 -8.62
C LEU A 158 -1.23 -3.06 -9.02
N GLY A 159 -1.01 -4.12 -8.27
CA GLY A 159 0.04 -5.10 -8.53
C GLY A 159 1.42 -4.70 -8.02
N VAL A 160 1.51 -3.84 -7.01
CA VAL A 160 2.80 -3.48 -6.39
C VAL A 160 3.05 -4.38 -5.18
N PRO A 161 4.15 -5.17 -5.16
CA PRO A 161 4.56 -5.93 -3.97
C PRO A 161 4.76 -5.03 -2.75
N VAL A 162 4.30 -5.46 -1.58
CA VAL A 162 4.32 -4.65 -0.36
C VAL A 162 5.25 -5.26 0.68
N VAL A 163 6.13 -4.43 1.25
CA VAL A 163 6.87 -4.74 2.48
C VAL A 163 6.37 -3.82 3.59
N SER A 164 6.06 -4.40 4.75
CA SER A 164 5.54 -3.64 5.89
C SER A 164 6.00 -4.27 7.21
N ILE A 165 5.64 -3.65 8.34
CA ILE A 165 6.01 -4.13 9.66
C ILE A 165 4.91 -4.97 10.31
N LEU A 166 5.33 -5.94 11.11
CA LEU A 166 4.43 -6.78 11.90
C LEU A 166 3.93 -6.01 13.13
N GLU A 167 2.66 -5.66 13.10
CA GLU A 167 1.95 -5.02 14.22
C GLU A 167 0.58 -5.65 14.42
N THR A 168 0.03 -5.50 15.62
CA THR A 168 -1.29 -6.07 15.95
C THR A 168 -2.39 -5.63 14.98
N GLY A 169 -2.37 -4.36 14.55
CA GLY A 169 -3.31 -3.82 13.54
C GLY A 169 -3.10 -4.37 12.13
N LYS A 170 -1.88 -4.81 11.82
CA LYS A 170 -1.50 -5.32 10.48
C LYS A 170 -1.91 -6.77 10.23
N LEU A 171 -2.22 -7.55 11.28
CA LEU A 171 -2.70 -8.92 11.10
C LEU A 171 -4.00 -8.99 10.29
N ARG A 172 -4.88 -7.99 10.40
CA ARG A 172 -6.10 -7.91 9.57
C ARG A 172 -5.77 -7.57 8.12
N GLN A 173 -4.79 -6.72 7.89
CA GLN A 173 -4.31 -6.37 6.55
C GLN A 173 -3.61 -7.56 5.91
N LYS A 174 -2.79 -8.31 6.67
CA LYS A 174 -2.15 -9.53 6.20
C LYS A 174 -3.15 -10.58 5.73
N LYS A 175 -4.28 -10.71 6.41
CA LYS A 175 -5.38 -11.58 5.95
C LYS A 175 -5.98 -11.14 4.62
N LEU A 176 -6.00 -9.84 4.36
CA LEU A 176 -6.52 -9.28 3.11
C LEU A 176 -5.50 -9.39 1.96
N LEU A 177 -4.24 -9.03 2.21
CA LEU A 177 -3.20 -8.97 1.17
C LEU A 177 -2.48 -10.30 0.94
N ARG A 178 -2.46 -11.18 1.97
CA ARG A 178 -1.87 -12.53 1.91
C ARG A 178 -0.44 -12.51 1.35
N GLU A 179 -0.24 -13.17 0.21
CA GLU A 179 1.05 -13.29 -0.46
C GLU A 179 1.55 -11.96 -1.03
N ALA A 180 0.67 -10.98 -1.28
CA ALA A 180 1.04 -9.66 -1.79
C ALA A 180 1.82 -8.79 -0.79
N GLU A 181 1.84 -9.18 0.51
CA GLU A 181 2.51 -8.41 1.56
C GLU A 181 3.46 -9.29 2.39
N ILE A 182 4.71 -8.86 2.51
CA ILE A 182 5.67 -9.42 3.46
C ILE A 182 5.70 -8.53 4.70
N LEU A 183 5.44 -9.14 5.87
CA LEU A 183 5.55 -8.48 7.16
C LEU A 183 6.83 -8.90 7.87
N VAL A 184 7.60 -7.94 8.31
CA VAL A 184 8.84 -8.13 9.09
C VAL A 184 8.77 -7.36 10.40
N ASP A 185 9.67 -7.62 11.33
CA ASP A 185 9.77 -6.80 12.53
C ASP A 185 10.09 -5.34 12.18
N ALA A 186 9.77 -4.40 13.07
CA ALA A 186 10.04 -2.97 12.90
C ALA A 186 11.56 -2.69 13.00
N ASP A 187 12.28 -3.14 12.00
CA ASP A 187 13.74 -3.05 11.87
C ASP A 187 14.10 -2.64 10.44
N PRO A 188 14.90 -1.58 10.24
CA PRO A 188 15.21 -1.07 8.91
C PRO A 188 16.00 -2.08 8.07
N VAL A 189 16.84 -2.90 8.68
CA VAL A 189 17.63 -3.91 7.96
C VAL A 189 16.71 -5.02 7.47
N LYS A 190 15.76 -5.48 8.29
CA LYS A 190 14.79 -6.51 7.90
C LYS A 190 13.85 -6.02 6.78
N LEU A 191 13.42 -4.76 6.84
CA LEU A 191 12.63 -4.14 5.75
C LEU A 191 13.45 -4.12 4.45
N ALA A 192 14.70 -3.68 4.51
CA ALA A 192 15.58 -3.64 3.36
C ALA A 192 15.90 -5.04 2.79
N GLU A 193 16.07 -6.05 3.64
CA GLU A 193 16.30 -7.44 3.23
C GLU A 193 15.09 -8.03 2.51
N ALA A 194 13.88 -7.81 3.03
CA ALA A 194 12.66 -8.24 2.38
C ALA A 194 12.47 -7.55 1.04
N ALA A 195 12.70 -6.23 0.98
CA ALA A 195 12.65 -5.44 -0.24
C ALA A 195 13.68 -5.91 -1.28
N PHE A 196 14.93 -6.09 -0.87
CA PHE A 196 16.00 -6.61 -1.73
C PHE A 196 15.66 -7.98 -2.31
N ARG A 197 15.13 -8.89 -1.48
CA ARG A 197 14.71 -10.23 -1.92
C ARG A 197 13.65 -10.16 -3.01
N ILE A 198 12.63 -9.28 -2.88
CA ILE A 198 11.59 -9.11 -3.90
C ILE A 198 12.19 -8.58 -5.20
N LEU A 199 13.02 -7.52 -5.11
CA LEU A 199 13.62 -6.88 -6.29
C LEU A 199 14.65 -7.77 -7.02
N THR A 200 15.20 -8.78 -6.34
CA THR A 200 16.18 -9.72 -6.93
C THR A 200 15.60 -11.08 -7.30
N THR A 201 14.31 -11.33 -7.04
CA THR A 201 13.64 -12.60 -7.33
C THR A 201 12.39 -12.33 -8.18
N PRO A 202 12.52 -12.29 -9.52
CA PRO A 202 11.41 -11.95 -10.42
C PRO A 202 10.16 -12.81 -10.21
N GLU A 203 10.34 -14.09 -9.91
CA GLU A 203 9.25 -15.03 -9.67
C GLU A 203 8.44 -14.64 -8.43
N LEU A 204 9.13 -14.28 -7.34
CA LEU A 204 8.49 -13.80 -6.11
C LEU A 204 7.75 -12.48 -6.36
N ALA A 205 8.38 -11.54 -7.06
CA ALA A 205 7.76 -10.26 -7.39
C ALA A 205 6.47 -10.48 -8.21
N GLN A 206 6.51 -11.37 -9.20
CA GLN A 206 5.35 -11.68 -10.04
C GLN A 206 4.24 -12.36 -9.24
N GLU A 207 4.57 -13.34 -8.39
CA GLU A 207 3.60 -13.99 -7.49
C GLU A 207 2.91 -12.98 -6.57
N MET A 208 3.66 -12.05 -6.00
CA MET A 208 3.14 -10.99 -5.14
C MET A 208 2.22 -10.03 -5.90
N ARG A 209 2.58 -9.64 -7.13
CA ARG A 209 1.76 -8.81 -8.03
C ARG A 209 0.40 -9.45 -8.31
N GLU A 210 0.43 -10.70 -8.75
CA GLU A 210 -0.79 -11.47 -9.07
C GLU A 210 -1.66 -11.68 -7.83
N ALA A 211 -1.06 -11.94 -6.68
CA ALA A 211 -1.77 -12.08 -5.41
C ALA A 211 -2.48 -10.77 -5.03
N GLY A 212 -1.82 -9.63 -5.16
CA GLY A 212 -2.41 -8.31 -4.87
C GLY A 212 -3.64 -8.04 -5.73
N ILE A 213 -3.51 -8.18 -7.05
CA ILE A 213 -4.62 -8.01 -8.00
C ILE A 213 -5.77 -8.98 -7.68
N ARG A 214 -5.46 -10.25 -7.38
CA ARG A 214 -6.47 -11.27 -7.08
C ARG A 214 -7.21 -11.01 -5.77
N HIS A 215 -6.50 -10.60 -4.70
CA HIS A 215 -7.09 -10.48 -3.36
C HIS A 215 -7.78 -9.15 -3.14
N VAL A 216 -7.28 -8.06 -3.71
CA VAL A 216 -7.90 -6.74 -3.62
C VAL A 216 -9.00 -6.59 -4.67
N GLY A 217 -8.82 -7.18 -5.83
CA GLY A 217 -9.72 -7.04 -6.98
C GLY A 217 -9.41 -5.78 -7.81
N GLY A 218 -10.03 -5.70 -8.96
CA GLY A 218 -9.88 -4.57 -9.89
C GLY A 218 -10.90 -3.46 -9.69
N ILE A 219 -10.82 -2.46 -10.56
CA ILE A 219 -11.80 -1.36 -10.67
C ILE A 219 -13.18 -1.92 -11.09
N GLY A 220 -14.28 -1.30 -10.63
CA GLY A 220 -15.64 -1.62 -11.01
C GLY A 220 -16.48 -2.27 -9.90
N ALA A 221 -15.95 -2.44 -8.69
CA ALA A 221 -16.70 -2.97 -7.56
C ALA A 221 -17.94 -2.12 -7.23
N VAL A 222 -17.82 -0.79 -7.25
CA VAL A 222 -18.91 0.15 -6.98
C VAL A 222 -20.02 0.03 -8.04
N ASN A 223 -19.67 -0.11 -9.32
CA ASN A 223 -20.65 -0.28 -10.39
C ASN A 223 -21.51 -1.54 -10.19
N LYS A 224 -20.92 -2.65 -9.75
CA LYS A 224 -21.64 -3.87 -9.44
C LYS A 224 -22.63 -3.69 -8.27
N VAL A 225 -22.24 -2.91 -7.25
CA VAL A 225 -23.14 -2.53 -6.14
C VAL A 225 -24.31 -1.71 -6.65
N VAL A 226 -24.04 -0.70 -7.48
CA VAL A 226 -25.08 0.17 -8.08
C VAL A 226 -26.05 -0.64 -8.94
N ASP A 227 -25.54 -1.51 -9.82
CA ASP A 227 -26.36 -2.37 -10.68
C ASP A 227 -27.27 -3.31 -9.89
N TYR A 228 -26.74 -3.87 -8.80
CA TYR A 228 -27.54 -4.71 -7.91
C TYR A 228 -28.65 -3.89 -7.21
N CYS A 229 -28.31 -2.73 -6.67
CA CYS A 229 -29.30 -1.85 -6.04
C CYS A 229 -30.41 -1.45 -7.01
N GLY A 230 -30.07 -1.13 -8.26
CA GLY A 230 -31.05 -0.84 -9.31
C GLY A 230 -32.00 -2.01 -9.60
N LYS A 231 -31.49 -3.26 -9.56
CA LYS A 231 -32.34 -4.46 -9.77
C LYS A 231 -33.24 -4.80 -8.60
N VAL A 232 -32.86 -4.42 -7.37
CA VAL A 232 -33.61 -4.77 -6.14
C VAL A 232 -34.58 -3.70 -5.73
N LEU A 233 -34.30 -2.42 -6.04
CA LEU A 233 -35.09 -1.25 -5.66
C LEU A 233 -35.97 -0.71 -6.78
N GLY A 234 -35.75 -1.09 -8.03
CA GLY A 234 -36.54 -0.75 -9.21
C GLY A 234 -37.58 -1.78 -9.49
#